data_eabcd8963d7b351111f4e734d0840775
#
_entry.id   eabcd8963d7b351111f4e734d0840775
#
_cell.length_a   1.000
_cell.length_b   1.000
_cell.length_c   1.000
_cell.angle_alpha   90.00
_cell.angle_beta   90.00
_cell.angle_gamma   90.00
#
_symmetry.space_group_name_H-M   'P 1'
#
loop_
_entity.id
_entity.type
_entity.pdbx_description
1 polymer ?
#
loop_
_entity_poly.entity_id
_entity_poly.type
_entity_poly.pdbx_seq_one_letter_code
_entity_poly.pdbx_strand_id
1 'polypeptide(L)'
;MKFKVLGAALLSCALLLGCGDKAATTAKAPAPMVKIQGKTMGTFYTVTIPGTYEGGEEALRKISEEAFKEVSDAISTFDPNSEIARFNAFDSTETFPISNYLADIIEEGNRQSLMIGGVMDFSVGPLVNLWGFGPEGRPEKVPSEEEISAVRAYVGHDKYELRRENGKAYLKKADPRVKLDLSTVGEGLGADLLAQKLDDKKVPAYMIAIAGAIRTKGNNPQGKPWKVGIEDPKGEGIYAAVCPLGDGMSTAGSYRNFFIDKETGKRYSHAIDPRTGKPIDHYTVSVTVIAPLTLITDALDTGLLVLGAKEAVEWGNKTDHAVYAIEMDKDGKAAASYSRAFEPYLKCQINNKR
;
A
#
# COMPACT_ATOMS: atom_id res chain seq x y z
N MET A 1 -42.12 15.10 -64.46
CA MET A 1 -42.28 16.07 -65.64
C MET A 1 -41.05 17.00 -65.62
N LYS A 2 -40.27 16.92 -66.74
CA LYS A 2 -39.33 17.94 -67.32
C LYS A 2 -38.21 18.53 -66.41
N PHE A 3 -37.04 18.07 -66.62
CA PHE A 3 -35.83 18.63 -67.27
C PHE A 3 -35.74 20.18 -67.30
N LYS A 4 -34.61 20.70 -66.81
CA LYS A 4 -33.69 21.52 -67.63
C LYS A 4 -32.33 21.70 -67.00
N VAL A 5 -31.32 21.39 -67.78
CA VAL A 5 -29.85 21.61 -67.66
C VAL A 5 -29.56 23.04 -68.16
N LEU A 6 -28.53 23.68 -67.59
CA LEU A 6 -27.57 24.67 -68.23
C LEU A 6 -26.82 25.34 -67.04
N GLY A 7 -25.53 25.56 -67.00
CA GLY A 7 -24.45 25.54 -67.96
C GLY A 7 -23.21 26.07 -67.29
N ALA A 8 -22.08 25.67 -67.76
CA ALA A 8 -20.74 25.91 -67.25
C ALA A 8 -20.29 27.37 -67.22
N ALA A 9 -19.46 27.73 -66.23
CA ALA A 9 -18.47 28.78 -66.38
C ALA A 9 -17.21 28.43 -65.60
N LEU A 10 -16.15 28.12 -66.33
CA LEU A 10 -14.78 28.00 -65.87
C LEU A 10 -14.23 29.37 -65.46
N LEU A 11 -13.75 29.49 -64.23
CA LEU A 11 -12.89 30.61 -63.86
C LEU A 11 -11.66 30.02 -63.17
N SER A 12 -10.56 30.05 -63.91
CA SER A 12 -9.19 29.71 -63.44
C SER A 12 -8.70 30.77 -62.47
N CYS A 13 -8.45 30.40 -61.22
CA CYS A 13 -7.65 31.21 -60.30
C CYS A 13 -6.49 30.35 -59.82
N ALA A 14 -5.31 30.72 -60.29
CA ALA A 14 -4.03 30.22 -59.77
C ALA A 14 -3.87 30.64 -58.32
N LEU A 15 -3.74 29.69 -57.45
CA LEU A 15 -3.37 29.90 -56.05
C LEU A 15 -2.02 29.29 -55.75
N LEU A 16 -1.14 30.14 -55.35
CA LEU A 16 0.23 29.97 -54.90
C LEU A 16 0.31 28.85 -53.86
N LEU A 17 1.15 27.86 -54.15
CA LEU A 17 1.63 26.85 -53.21
C LEU A 17 2.51 27.50 -52.13
N GLY A 18 1.96 27.77 -50.99
CA GLY A 18 2.69 27.97 -49.73
C GLY A 18 2.98 26.62 -49.09
N CYS A 19 4.14 26.03 -49.35
CA CYS A 19 4.70 24.94 -48.56
C CYS A 19 4.98 25.45 -47.16
N GLY A 20 4.05 25.27 -46.25
CA GLY A 20 4.31 25.31 -44.82
C GLY A 20 4.53 23.86 -44.34
N ASP A 21 5.78 23.45 -44.23
CA ASP A 21 6.15 22.22 -43.53
C ASP A 21 5.72 22.31 -42.07
N LYS A 22 4.49 21.90 -41.80
CA LYS A 22 4.15 21.45 -40.46
C LYS A 22 4.90 20.13 -40.27
N ALA A 23 6.06 20.21 -39.59
CA ALA A 23 6.72 19.03 -39.05
C ALA A 23 5.63 18.22 -38.28
N ALA A 24 5.19 17.14 -38.89
CA ALA A 24 4.41 16.13 -38.19
C ALA A 24 5.30 15.62 -37.05
N THR A 25 4.98 16.00 -35.85
CA THR A 25 5.57 15.39 -34.64
C THR A 25 5.18 13.91 -34.69
N THR A 26 6.06 13.11 -35.28
CA THR A 26 5.92 11.66 -35.22
C THR A 26 5.90 11.29 -33.76
N ALA A 27 4.74 10.89 -33.24
CA ALA A 27 4.63 10.34 -31.90
C ALA A 27 5.64 9.19 -31.81
N LYS A 28 6.68 9.38 -30.98
CA LYS A 28 7.71 8.36 -30.77
C LYS A 28 6.99 7.10 -30.31
N ALA A 29 7.24 5.98 -30.98
CA ALA A 29 6.68 4.68 -30.57
C ALA A 29 6.91 4.49 -29.08
N PRO A 30 5.93 3.95 -28.33
CA PRO A 30 6.11 3.70 -26.90
C PRO A 30 7.36 2.86 -26.69
N ALA A 31 8.19 3.26 -25.72
CA ALA A 31 9.39 2.49 -25.39
C ALA A 31 9.01 1.06 -24.99
N PRO A 32 9.79 0.04 -25.41
CA PRO A 32 9.48 -1.35 -25.08
C PRO A 32 9.44 -1.53 -23.57
N MET A 33 8.50 -2.33 -23.10
CA MET A 33 8.36 -2.71 -21.69
C MET A 33 7.67 -4.05 -21.57
N VAL A 34 7.97 -4.78 -20.49
CA VAL A 34 7.21 -5.95 -20.06
C VAL A 34 6.31 -5.52 -18.91
N LYS A 35 5.02 -5.80 -19.02
CA LYS A 35 4.03 -5.45 -18.00
C LYS A 35 3.11 -6.62 -17.75
N ILE A 36 3.02 -7.02 -16.49
CA ILE A 36 2.08 -8.04 -16.02
C ILE A 36 1.12 -7.46 -14.99
N GLN A 37 -0.04 -8.07 -14.89
CA GLN A 37 -1.06 -7.79 -13.89
C GLN A 37 -1.66 -9.10 -13.39
N GLY A 38 -2.10 -9.14 -12.14
CA GLY A 38 -2.72 -10.31 -11.55
C GLY A 38 -3.36 -10.00 -10.20
N LYS A 39 -3.69 -11.07 -9.47
CA LYS A 39 -4.27 -10.98 -8.12
C LYS A 39 -3.34 -11.64 -7.11
N THR A 40 -3.21 -11.04 -5.93
CA THR A 40 -2.48 -11.59 -4.79
C THR A 40 -3.04 -11.00 -3.50
N MET A 41 -2.96 -11.71 -2.37
CA MET A 41 -3.31 -11.21 -1.02
C MET A 41 -4.68 -10.51 -0.97
N GLY A 42 -5.68 -11.04 -1.72
CA GLY A 42 -7.02 -10.45 -1.80
C GLY A 42 -7.15 -9.18 -2.64
N THR A 43 -6.07 -8.71 -3.29
CA THR A 43 -6.01 -7.48 -4.08
C THR A 43 -5.39 -7.72 -5.46
N PHE A 44 -5.02 -6.63 -6.16
CA PHE A 44 -4.40 -6.66 -7.48
C PHE A 44 -2.94 -6.21 -7.42
N TYR A 45 -2.13 -6.77 -8.30
CA TYR A 45 -0.77 -6.32 -8.51
C TYR A 45 -0.50 -5.93 -9.97
N THR A 46 0.49 -5.07 -10.15
CA THR A 46 1.08 -4.72 -11.45
C THR A 46 2.58 -4.69 -11.31
N VAL A 47 3.30 -5.33 -12.25
CA VAL A 47 4.76 -5.24 -12.36
C VAL A 47 5.11 -4.72 -13.73
N THR A 48 5.93 -3.68 -13.80
CA THR A 48 6.40 -3.07 -15.05
C THR A 48 7.92 -3.04 -15.08
N ILE A 49 8.51 -3.60 -16.13
CA ILE A 49 9.94 -3.59 -16.39
C ILE A 49 10.19 -2.87 -17.72
N PRO A 50 10.96 -1.77 -17.75
CA PRO A 50 11.39 -1.14 -19.00
C PRO A 50 12.28 -2.07 -19.82
N GLY A 51 12.10 -2.09 -21.14
CA GLY A 51 12.85 -2.95 -22.04
C GLY A 51 12.30 -4.37 -22.09
N THR A 52 13.21 -5.35 -22.02
CA THR A 52 12.90 -6.78 -22.08
C THR A 52 13.21 -7.46 -20.76
N TYR A 53 12.55 -8.58 -20.51
CA TYR A 53 12.83 -9.48 -19.38
C TYR A 53 13.09 -10.89 -19.92
N GLU A 54 14.09 -11.56 -19.40
CA GLU A 54 14.43 -12.93 -19.83
C GLU A 54 13.27 -13.89 -19.54
N GLY A 55 12.79 -14.58 -20.57
CA GLY A 55 11.60 -15.43 -20.51
C GLY A 55 10.27 -14.65 -20.59
N GLY A 56 10.32 -13.32 -20.81
CA GLY A 56 9.14 -12.49 -21.07
C GLY A 56 8.16 -12.39 -19.90
N GLU A 57 6.88 -12.15 -20.24
CA GLU A 57 5.81 -11.98 -19.25
C GLU A 57 5.55 -13.22 -18.41
N GLU A 58 5.69 -14.43 -19.00
CA GLU A 58 5.45 -15.69 -18.31
C GLU A 58 6.47 -15.90 -17.17
N ALA A 59 7.75 -15.71 -17.44
CA ALA A 59 8.80 -15.83 -16.44
C ALA A 59 8.68 -14.76 -15.35
N LEU A 60 8.31 -13.52 -15.73
CA LEU A 60 8.05 -12.45 -14.77
C LEU A 60 6.84 -12.76 -13.87
N ARG A 61 5.77 -13.32 -14.44
CA ARG A 61 4.59 -13.73 -13.68
C ARG A 61 4.94 -14.81 -12.67
N LYS A 62 5.66 -15.85 -13.11
CA LYS A 62 6.06 -16.97 -12.26
C LYS A 62 6.85 -16.50 -11.04
N ILE A 63 7.90 -15.69 -11.23
CA ILE A 63 8.72 -15.19 -10.10
C ILE A 63 7.93 -14.26 -9.17
N SER A 64 6.97 -13.51 -9.73
CA SER A 64 6.10 -12.63 -8.92
C SER A 64 5.15 -13.46 -8.04
N GLU A 65 4.48 -14.46 -8.62
CA GLU A 65 3.56 -15.34 -7.90
C GLU A 65 4.27 -16.19 -6.84
N GLU A 66 5.49 -16.66 -7.13
CA GLU A 66 6.35 -17.34 -6.14
C GLU A 66 6.69 -16.42 -4.96
N ALA A 67 7.07 -15.16 -5.21
CA ALA A 67 7.36 -14.19 -4.15
C ALA A 67 6.12 -13.91 -3.29
N PHE A 68 4.98 -13.67 -3.91
CA PHE A 68 3.75 -13.36 -3.19
C PHE A 68 3.20 -14.57 -2.41
N LYS A 69 3.40 -15.78 -2.95
CA LYS A 69 3.06 -17.00 -2.23
C LYS A 69 3.92 -17.18 -0.98
N GLU A 70 5.23 -16.95 -1.07
CA GLU A 70 6.16 -17.05 0.05
C GLU A 70 5.74 -16.12 1.20
N VAL A 71 5.32 -14.89 0.89
CA VAL A 71 4.76 -13.96 1.88
C VAL A 71 3.44 -14.51 2.46
N SER A 72 2.51 -14.96 1.61
CA SER A 72 1.23 -15.47 2.06
C SER A 72 1.37 -16.71 2.95
N ASP A 73 2.29 -17.61 2.63
CA ASP A 73 2.58 -18.81 3.43
C ASP A 73 3.06 -18.44 4.86
N ALA A 74 3.72 -17.29 5.02
CA ALA A 74 4.17 -16.81 6.31
C ALA A 74 3.06 -16.09 7.11
N ILE A 75 2.36 -15.12 6.48
CA ILE A 75 1.56 -14.12 7.23
C ILE A 75 0.05 -14.14 6.99
N SER A 76 -0.49 -14.97 6.09
CA SER A 76 -1.93 -14.95 5.79
C SER A 76 -2.76 -15.44 6.96
N THR A 77 -3.70 -14.61 7.45
CA THR A 77 -4.70 -15.03 8.44
C THR A 77 -5.87 -15.78 7.81
N PHE A 78 -5.98 -15.80 6.48
CA PHE A 78 -7.05 -16.46 5.72
C PHE A 78 -6.68 -17.88 5.28
N ASP A 79 -5.39 -18.21 5.18
CA ASP A 79 -4.92 -19.57 4.90
C ASP A 79 -4.59 -20.28 6.21
N PRO A 80 -5.36 -21.33 6.61
CA PRO A 80 -5.11 -22.05 7.85
C PRO A 80 -3.75 -22.78 7.89
N ASN A 81 -3.10 -22.96 6.74
CA ASN A 81 -1.79 -23.60 6.63
C ASN A 81 -0.64 -22.59 6.76
N SER A 82 -0.90 -21.30 6.71
CA SER A 82 0.12 -20.29 6.90
C SER A 82 0.76 -20.40 8.30
N GLU A 83 1.97 -19.86 8.41
CA GLU A 83 2.71 -19.95 9.67
C GLU A 83 2.00 -19.15 10.79
N ILE A 84 1.53 -17.93 10.47
CA ILE A 84 0.81 -17.10 11.45
C ILE A 84 -0.56 -17.68 11.83
N ALA A 85 -1.30 -18.29 10.89
CA ALA A 85 -2.60 -18.91 11.18
C ALA A 85 -2.44 -20.10 12.12
N ARG A 86 -1.38 -20.91 11.95
CA ARG A 86 -1.06 -22.01 12.87
C ARG A 86 -0.70 -21.51 14.28
N PHE A 87 0.08 -20.41 14.37
CA PHE A 87 0.30 -19.75 15.66
C PHE A 87 -1.00 -19.23 16.27
N ASN A 88 -1.85 -18.60 15.49
CA ASN A 88 -3.14 -18.08 15.96
C ASN A 88 -4.06 -19.19 16.47
N ALA A 89 -4.04 -20.37 15.84
CA ALA A 89 -4.80 -21.54 16.26
C ALA A 89 -4.20 -22.28 17.46
N PHE A 90 -2.95 -21.98 17.84
CA PHE A 90 -2.29 -22.62 18.98
C PHE A 90 -2.89 -22.12 20.31
N ASP A 91 -3.72 -22.95 20.93
CA ASP A 91 -4.46 -22.64 22.16
C ASP A 91 -3.62 -22.94 23.41
N SER A 92 -2.47 -22.25 23.54
CA SER A 92 -1.54 -22.43 24.65
C SER A 92 -0.68 -21.19 24.87
N THR A 93 -0.12 -21.05 26.07
CA THR A 93 0.90 -20.07 26.42
C THR A 93 2.33 -20.62 26.34
N GLU A 94 2.49 -21.85 25.85
CA GLU A 94 3.81 -22.42 25.57
C GLU A 94 4.47 -21.75 24.36
N THR A 95 5.77 -22.00 24.17
CA THR A 95 6.51 -21.49 23.03
C THR A 95 6.11 -22.21 21.75
N PHE A 96 5.86 -21.45 20.68
CA PHE A 96 5.54 -21.92 19.35
C PHE A 96 6.71 -21.65 18.40
N PRO A 97 7.28 -22.64 17.71
CA PRO A 97 8.39 -22.43 16.80
C PRO A 97 7.92 -21.70 15.53
N ILE A 98 8.70 -20.71 15.10
CA ILE A 98 8.45 -19.98 13.86
C ILE A 98 9.73 -19.93 13.01
N SER A 99 9.56 -19.62 11.70
CA SER A 99 10.68 -19.38 10.82
C SER A 99 11.42 -18.10 11.20
N ASN A 100 12.71 -18.02 10.87
CA ASN A 100 13.44 -16.76 11.00
C ASN A 100 12.87 -15.68 10.11
N TYR A 101 12.31 -16.04 8.96
CA TYR A 101 11.64 -15.10 8.04
C TYR A 101 10.45 -14.40 8.72
N LEU A 102 9.53 -15.16 9.32
CA LEU A 102 8.40 -14.57 10.07
C LEU A 102 8.89 -13.75 11.28
N ALA A 103 9.94 -14.23 11.95
CA ALA A 103 10.53 -13.50 13.07
C ALA A 103 11.11 -12.14 12.65
N ASP A 104 11.80 -12.06 11.51
CA ASP A 104 12.36 -10.81 10.98
C ASP A 104 11.24 -9.80 10.64
N ILE A 105 10.12 -10.28 10.08
CA ILE A 105 8.94 -9.45 9.77
C ILE A 105 8.34 -8.86 11.06
N ILE A 106 8.13 -9.71 12.07
CA ILE A 106 7.54 -9.30 13.36
C ILE A 106 8.49 -8.32 14.08
N GLU A 107 9.77 -8.58 14.09
CA GLU A 107 10.77 -7.72 14.73
C GLU A 107 10.81 -6.34 14.07
N GLU A 108 10.87 -6.29 12.75
CA GLU A 108 10.87 -5.04 12.00
C GLU A 108 9.56 -4.27 12.19
N GLY A 109 8.41 -4.91 12.06
CA GLY A 109 7.12 -4.27 12.27
C GLY A 109 6.96 -3.72 13.69
N ASN A 110 7.36 -4.49 14.71
CA ASN A 110 7.35 -4.02 16.09
C ASN A 110 8.28 -2.82 16.29
N ARG A 111 9.46 -2.82 15.64
CA ARG A 111 10.39 -1.69 15.69
C ARG A 111 9.75 -0.42 15.11
N GLN A 112 9.09 -0.51 13.96
CA GLN A 112 8.38 0.62 13.36
C GLN A 112 7.21 1.08 14.25
N SER A 113 6.44 0.15 14.79
CA SER A 113 5.35 0.44 15.70
C SER A 113 5.80 1.24 16.93
N LEU A 114 6.87 0.84 17.57
CA LEU A 114 7.42 1.55 18.74
C LEU A 114 7.85 2.98 18.40
N MET A 115 8.34 3.24 17.19
CA MET A 115 8.72 4.59 16.76
C MET A 115 7.53 5.55 16.67
N ILE A 116 6.32 5.03 16.47
CA ILE A 116 5.07 5.79 16.40
C ILE A 116 4.19 5.61 17.64
N GLY A 117 4.79 5.21 18.77
CA GLY A 117 4.08 5.09 20.05
C GLY A 117 3.20 3.85 20.20
N GLY A 118 3.46 2.78 19.44
CA GLY A 118 2.75 1.51 19.55
C GLY A 118 1.33 1.51 18.96
N VAL A 119 1.00 2.44 18.10
CA VAL A 119 -0.35 2.56 17.49
C VAL A 119 -0.59 1.60 16.32
N MET A 120 0.44 1.01 15.76
CA MET A 120 0.35 -0.16 14.91
C MET A 120 0.70 -1.37 15.77
N ASP A 121 -0.19 -2.34 15.88
CA ASP A 121 -0.02 -3.50 16.77
C ASP A 121 -0.51 -4.77 16.09
N PHE A 122 0.39 -5.70 15.86
CA PHE A 122 0.04 -6.97 15.22
C PHE A 122 -0.95 -7.81 16.03
N SER A 123 -1.07 -7.58 17.34
CA SER A 123 -2.06 -8.29 18.16
C SER A 123 -3.50 -7.80 17.99
N VAL A 124 -3.75 -6.82 17.10
CA VAL A 124 -5.06 -6.20 16.84
C VAL A 124 -6.09 -7.16 16.21
N GLY A 125 -5.66 -8.32 15.70
CA GLY A 125 -6.52 -9.30 15.00
C GLY A 125 -7.87 -9.59 15.67
N PRO A 126 -7.95 -9.85 16.99
CA PRO A 126 -9.22 -10.04 17.68
C PRO A 126 -10.17 -8.84 17.64
N LEU A 127 -9.65 -7.61 17.66
CA LEU A 127 -10.45 -6.39 17.48
C LEU A 127 -10.91 -6.25 16.04
N VAL A 128 -10.06 -6.56 15.06
CA VAL A 128 -10.41 -6.56 13.64
C VAL A 128 -11.58 -7.52 13.37
N ASN A 129 -11.57 -8.73 13.97
CA ASN A 129 -12.66 -9.68 13.90
C ASN A 129 -13.92 -9.17 14.61
N LEU A 130 -13.79 -8.58 15.81
CA LEU A 130 -14.93 -8.03 16.58
C LEU A 130 -15.67 -6.96 15.78
N TRP A 131 -14.96 -6.10 15.05
CA TRP A 131 -15.52 -5.07 14.17
C TRP A 131 -15.93 -5.60 12.78
N GLY A 132 -15.71 -6.91 12.50
CA GLY A 132 -16.12 -7.57 11.27
C GLY A 132 -15.31 -7.24 10.03
N PHE A 133 -14.08 -6.81 10.20
CA PHE A 133 -13.13 -6.59 9.12
C PHE A 133 -12.16 -7.76 8.89
N GLY A 134 -12.16 -8.74 9.80
CA GLY A 134 -11.34 -9.94 9.71
C GLY A 134 -12.05 -11.11 9.00
N PRO A 135 -11.42 -12.31 8.99
CA PRO A 135 -11.91 -13.48 8.29
C PRO A 135 -13.23 -14.04 8.86
N GLU A 136 -13.61 -13.71 10.08
CA GLU A 136 -14.83 -14.17 10.73
C GLU A 136 -16.11 -13.46 10.24
N GLY A 137 -15.97 -12.43 9.40
CA GLY A 137 -17.07 -11.70 8.79
C GLY A 137 -17.54 -10.49 9.57
N ARG A 138 -18.58 -9.82 9.07
CA ARG A 138 -19.10 -8.58 9.69
C ARG A 138 -20.12 -8.88 10.78
N PRO A 139 -20.07 -8.20 11.94
CA PRO A 139 -21.09 -8.29 12.96
C PRO A 139 -22.42 -7.68 12.44
N GLU A 140 -23.53 -8.14 12.98
CA GLU A 140 -24.85 -7.56 12.68
C GLU A 140 -25.05 -6.19 13.35
N LYS A 141 -24.31 -5.91 14.42
CA LYS A 141 -24.39 -4.67 15.23
C LYS A 141 -22.99 -4.16 15.59
N VAL A 142 -22.91 -2.88 15.95
CA VAL A 142 -21.70 -2.28 16.53
C VAL A 142 -21.40 -2.94 17.89
N PRO A 143 -20.14 -3.35 18.16
CA PRO A 143 -19.77 -3.94 19.43
C PRO A 143 -20.01 -3.02 20.61
N SER A 144 -20.46 -3.58 21.75
CA SER A 144 -20.63 -2.84 22.99
C SER A 144 -19.29 -2.49 23.64
N GLU A 145 -19.28 -1.54 24.57
CA GLU A 145 -18.08 -1.16 25.32
C GLU A 145 -17.53 -2.33 26.14
N GLU A 146 -18.41 -3.20 26.65
CA GLU A 146 -18.03 -4.41 27.40
C GLU A 146 -17.35 -5.42 26.48
N GLU A 147 -17.89 -5.65 25.26
CA GLU A 147 -17.30 -6.52 24.25
C GLU A 147 -15.92 -6.02 23.83
N ILE A 148 -15.78 -4.71 23.56
CA ILE A 148 -14.51 -4.08 23.21
C ILE A 148 -13.49 -4.21 24.35
N SER A 149 -13.89 -3.93 25.59
CA SER A 149 -13.04 -4.01 26.77
C SER A 149 -12.57 -5.44 27.03
N ALA A 150 -13.45 -6.42 26.87
CA ALA A 150 -13.12 -7.85 27.03
C ALA A 150 -12.06 -8.32 26.01
N VAL A 151 -12.18 -7.87 24.75
CA VAL A 151 -11.20 -8.22 23.70
C VAL A 151 -9.87 -7.48 23.90
N ARG A 152 -9.90 -6.21 24.30
CA ARG A 152 -8.69 -5.44 24.57
C ARG A 152 -7.81 -6.03 25.67
N ALA A 153 -8.37 -6.83 26.59
CA ALA A 153 -7.60 -7.45 27.66
C ALA A 153 -6.46 -8.35 27.17
N TYR A 154 -6.56 -8.88 25.94
CA TYR A 154 -5.53 -9.72 25.31
C TYR A 154 -5.00 -9.16 23.98
N VAL A 155 -5.10 -7.83 23.77
CA VAL A 155 -4.51 -7.08 22.67
C VAL A 155 -3.47 -6.11 23.24
N GLY A 156 -2.28 -6.06 22.64
CA GLY A 156 -1.17 -5.20 23.05
C GLY A 156 0.19 -5.84 22.77
N HIS A 157 1.21 -5.02 22.60
CA HIS A 157 2.59 -5.47 22.38
C HIS A 157 3.15 -6.32 23.55
N ASP A 158 2.57 -6.19 24.74
CA ASP A 158 2.91 -6.98 25.93
C ASP A 158 2.20 -8.35 25.97
N LYS A 159 1.35 -8.65 24.99
CA LYS A 159 0.55 -9.89 24.97
C LYS A 159 1.21 -11.02 24.20
N TYR A 160 2.31 -10.75 23.51
CA TYR A 160 3.14 -11.77 22.86
C TYR A 160 4.61 -11.43 22.99
N GLU A 161 5.45 -12.45 22.88
CA GLU A 161 6.90 -12.33 22.97
C GLU A 161 7.55 -13.06 21.81
N LEU A 162 8.45 -12.39 21.09
CA LEU A 162 9.34 -12.99 20.12
C LEU A 162 10.68 -13.31 20.80
N ARG A 163 11.12 -14.56 20.71
CA ARG A 163 12.40 -15.04 21.23
C ARG A 163 13.24 -15.64 20.13
N ARG A 164 14.55 -15.39 20.20
CA ARG A 164 15.54 -16.05 19.35
C ARG A 164 16.52 -16.80 20.27
N GLU A 165 16.67 -18.08 20.01
CA GLU A 165 17.57 -18.95 20.77
C GLU A 165 18.24 -19.97 19.85
N ASN A 166 19.59 -20.06 19.90
CA ASN A 166 20.38 -21.02 19.12
C ASN A 166 20.05 -21.02 17.61
N GLY A 167 19.83 -19.81 17.03
CA GLY A 167 19.51 -19.63 15.59
C GLY A 167 18.07 -19.99 15.21
N LYS A 168 17.22 -20.32 16.17
CA LYS A 168 15.79 -20.60 16.00
C LYS A 168 14.96 -19.47 16.58
N ALA A 169 13.77 -19.25 16.03
CA ALA A 169 12.82 -18.25 16.50
C ALA A 169 11.55 -18.89 17.05
N TYR A 170 10.98 -18.25 18.04
CA TYR A 170 9.80 -18.71 18.76
C TYR A 170 8.88 -17.53 19.08
N LEU A 171 7.58 -17.76 19.03
CA LEU A 171 6.56 -16.87 19.58
C LEU A 171 5.95 -17.49 20.84
N LYS A 172 5.57 -16.64 21.79
CA LYS A 172 4.87 -17.03 23.00
C LYS A 172 3.70 -16.07 23.22
N LYS A 173 2.53 -16.59 23.55
CA LYS A 173 1.35 -15.82 23.94
C LYS A 173 1.34 -15.60 25.46
N ALA A 174 0.89 -14.44 25.92
CA ALA A 174 0.58 -14.19 27.33
C ALA A 174 -0.81 -14.74 27.72
N ASP A 175 -1.71 -14.87 26.72
CA ASP A 175 -3.06 -15.43 26.86
C ASP A 175 -3.34 -16.26 25.59
N PRO A 176 -3.91 -17.47 25.68
CA PRO A 176 -4.20 -18.30 24.50
C PRO A 176 -5.04 -17.60 23.42
N ARG A 177 -5.88 -16.62 23.81
CA ARG A 177 -6.73 -15.84 22.90
C ARG A 177 -5.98 -14.83 22.03
N VAL A 178 -4.69 -14.55 22.31
CA VAL A 178 -3.88 -13.67 21.47
C VAL A 178 -3.80 -14.21 20.06
N LYS A 179 -4.10 -13.34 19.09
CA LYS A 179 -3.96 -13.63 17.65
C LYS A 179 -3.21 -12.47 17.01
N LEU A 180 -2.27 -12.77 16.13
CA LEU A 180 -1.52 -11.78 15.38
C LEU A 180 -2.09 -11.62 13.97
N ASP A 181 -2.17 -10.40 13.50
CA ASP A 181 -2.56 -10.04 12.14
C ASP A 181 -1.47 -9.13 11.54
N LEU A 182 -0.76 -9.69 10.56
CA LEU A 182 0.33 -9.00 9.86
C LEU A 182 -0.12 -8.47 8.49
N SER A 183 -1.42 -8.42 8.21
CA SER A 183 -1.93 -7.99 6.90
C SER A 183 -1.53 -6.56 6.55
N THR A 184 -1.32 -5.70 7.56
CA THR A 184 -0.86 -4.32 7.36
C THR A 184 0.52 -4.18 6.72
N VAL A 185 1.34 -5.24 6.72
CA VAL A 185 2.69 -5.22 6.12
C VAL A 185 2.83 -6.15 4.90
N GLY A 186 1.75 -6.84 4.54
CA GLY A 186 1.80 -7.90 3.54
C GLY A 186 2.10 -7.42 2.13
N GLU A 187 1.50 -6.32 1.72
CA GLU A 187 1.65 -5.76 0.37
C GLU A 187 3.07 -5.21 0.17
N GLY A 188 3.58 -4.45 1.15
CA GLY A 188 4.94 -3.93 1.14
C GLY A 188 6.00 -5.00 1.18
N LEU A 189 5.80 -6.01 2.01
CA LEU A 189 6.69 -7.18 2.08
C LEU A 189 6.74 -7.94 0.75
N GLY A 190 5.57 -8.14 0.11
CA GLY A 190 5.48 -8.77 -1.22
C GLY A 190 6.23 -7.97 -2.29
N ALA A 191 6.09 -6.65 -2.27
CA ALA A 191 6.80 -5.76 -3.19
C ALA A 191 8.32 -5.81 -2.97
N ASP A 192 8.79 -5.80 -1.73
CA ASP A 192 10.21 -5.86 -1.40
C ASP A 192 10.83 -7.23 -1.72
N LEU A 193 10.14 -8.34 -1.44
CA LEU A 193 10.62 -9.68 -1.77
C LEU A 193 10.73 -9.89 -3.30
N LEU A 194 9.74 -9.43 -4.06
CA LEU A 194 9.85 -9.47 -5.52
C LEU A 194 10.97 -8.55 -6.02
N ALA A 195 11.13 -7.36 -5.45
CA ALA A 195 12.22 -6.45 -5.77
C ALA A 195 13.58 -7.11 -5.55
N GLN A 196 13.77 -7.80 -4.42
CA GLN A 196 15.00 -8.55 -4.13
C GLN A 196 15.25 -9.63 -5.19
N LYS A 197 14.24 -10.45 -5.54
CA LYS A 197 14.36 -11.49 -6.58
C LYS A 197 14.72 -10.89 -7.97
N LEU A 198 14.21 -9.70 -8.29
CA LEU A 198 14.56 -8.98 -9.53
C LEU A 198 15.98 -8.38 -9.46
N ASP A 199 16.40 -7.90 -8.29
CA ASP A 199 17.75 -7.39 -8.06
C ASP A 199 18.81 -8.49 -8.19
N ASP A 200 18.55 -9.68 -7.67
CA ASP A 200 19.40 -10.86 -7.81
C ASP A 200 19.59 -11.25 -9.30
N LYS A 201 18.54 -11.03 -10.11
CA LYS A 201 18.58 -11.18 -11.58
C LYS A 201 19.16 -9.94 -12.29
N LYS A 202 19.67 -8.94 -11.55
CA LYS A 202 20.29 -7.72 -12.09
C LYS A 202 19.35 -6.91 -12.99
N VAL A 203 18.04 -6.93 -12.72
CA VAL A 203 17.06 -6.10 -13.44
C VAL A 203 17.35 -4.63 -13.11
N PRO A 204 17.61 -3.77 -14.10
CA PRO A 204 18.10 -2.41 -13.84
C PRO A 204 17.01 -1.43 -13.42
N ALA A 205 15.76 -1.70 -13.77
CA ALA A 205 14.64 -0.82 -13.47
C ALA A 205 13.32 -1.60 -13.41
N TYR A 206 12.46 -1.23 -12.48
CA TYR A 206 11.12 -1.80 -12.32
C TYR A 206 10.21 -0.86 -11.53
N MET A 207 8.90 -1.05 -11.69
CA MET A 207 7.88 -0.61 -10.75
C MET A 207 7.00 -1.81 -10.41
N ILE A 208 6.93 -2.12 -9.13
CA ILE A 208 6.07 -3.14 -8.53
C ILE A 208 5.00 -2.39 -7.75
N ALA A 209 3.74 -2.69 -8.00
CA ALA A 209 2.61 -2.13 -7.27
C ALA A 209 1.70 -3.28 -6.81
N ILE A 210 1.42 -3.36 -5.53
CA ILE A 210 0.46 -4.27 -4.90
C ILE A 210 -0.49 -3.38 -4.12
N ALA A 211 -1.74 -3.23 -4.58
CA ALA A 211 -2.68 -2.24 -4.05
C ALA A 211 -2.03 -0.87 -3.81
N GLY A 212 -1.93 -0.44 -2.52
CA GLY A 212 -1.33 0.83 -2.10
C GLY A 212 0.18 0.82 -1.95
N ALA A 213 0.80 -0.36 -1.91
CA ALA A 213 2.24 -0.54 -1.71
C ALA A 213 2.98 -0.55 -3.06
N ILE A 214 4.00 0.30 -3.20
CA ILE A 214 4.74 0.49 -4.46
C ILE A 214 6.24 0.46 -4.19
N ARG A 215 6.96 -0.37 -4.94
CA ARG A 215 8.41 -0.41 -4.95
C ARG A 215 8.94 0.00 -6.31
N THR A 216 9.91 0.92 -6.34
CA THR A 216 10.50 1.38 -7.61
C THR A 216 12.01 1.18 -7.62
N LYS A 217 12.57 1.05 -8.84
CA LYS A 217 14.02 1.10 -9.10
C LYS A 217 14.26 1.71 -10.47
N GLY A 218 15.34 2.47 -10.61
CA GLY A 218 15.75 3.06 -11.88
C GLY A 218 14.70 4.00 -12.48
N ASN A 219 14.69 4.09 -13.81
CA ASN A 219 13.81 4.99 -14.55
C ASN A 219 12.69 4.24 -15.27
N ASN A 220 11.60 4.95 -15.54
CA ASN A 220 10.48 4.46 -16.32
C ASN A 220 10.85 4.24 -17.81
N PRO A 221 9.98 3.67 -18.66
CA PRO A 221 10.28 3.44 -20.09
C PRO A 221 10.64 4.70 -20.88
N GLN A 222 10.33 5.89 -20.40
CA GLN A 222 10.69 7.16 -21.01
C GLN A 222 12.03 7.73 -20.53
N GLY A 223 12.77 6.97 -19.69
CA GLY A 223 14.06 7.39 -19.11
C GLY A 223 13.93 8.45 -18.01
N LYS A 224 12.74 8.62 -17.42
CA LYS A 224 12.46 9.58 -16.36
C LYS A 224 12.19 8.83 -15.03
N PRO A 225 12.26 9.51 -13.87
CA PRO A 225 11.80 8.92 -12.62
C PRO A 225 10.38 8.35 -12.75
N TRP A 226 10.12 7.23 -12.06
CA TRP A 226 8.78 6.68 -11.91
C TRP A 226 7.89 7.72 -11.25
N LYS A 227 6.68 7.94 -11.81
CA LYS A 227 5.70 8.87 -11.29
C LYS A 227 4.46 8.11 -10.84
N VAL A 228 4.10 8.27 -9.58
CA VAL A 228 3.01 7.57 -8.91
C VAL A 228 1.96 8.59 -8.47
N GLY A 229 0.69 8.25 -8.61
CA GLY A 229 -0.43 9.06 -8.14
C GLY A 229 -0.82 8.70 -6.70
N ILE A 230 -0.95 9.70 -5.84
CA ILE A 230 -1.74 9.59 -4.60
C ILE A 230 -3.19 9.82 -5.01
N GLU A 231 -4.06 8.86 -4.73
CA GLU A 231 -5.46 8.90 -5.15
C GLU A 231 -6.24 10.02 -4.46
N ASP A 232 -7.18 10.60 -5.19
CA ASP A 232 -8.17 11.49 -4.59
C ASP A 232 -9.13 10.66 -3.72
N PRO A 233 -9.30 10.98 -2.42
CA PRO A 233 -10.20 10.26 -1.54
C PRO A 233 -11.67 10.24 -1.99
N LYS A 234 -12.05 11.14 -2.90
CA LYS A 234 -13.38 11.13 -3.53
C LYS A 234 -13.51 10.15 -4.69
N GLY A 235 -12.39 9.52 -5.11
CA GLY A 235 -12.36 8.64 -6.28
C GLY A 235 -12.34 9.37 -7.61
N GLU A 236 -12.06 10.66 -7.63
CA GLU A 236 -12.06 11.52 -8.82
C GLU A 236 -10.72 11.55 -9.58
N GLY A 237 -9.82 10.60 -9.29
CA GLY A 237 -8.55 10.47 -9.96
C GLY A 237 -7.33 10.63 -9.05
N ILE A 238 -6.38 11.49 -9.41
CA ILE A 238 -5.11 11.69 -8.70
C ILE A 238 -5.15 13.03 -7.98
N TYR A 239 -4.99 13.01 -6.65
CA TYR A 239 -4.89 14.19 -5.80
C TYR A 239 -3.50 14.83 -5.89
N ALA A 240 -2.46 14.03 -5.83
CA ALA A 240 -1.08 14.46 -5.98
C ALA A 240 -0.26 13.44 -6.76
N ALA A 241 0.81 13.86 -7.41
CA ALA A 241 1.73 12.97 -8.10
C ALA A 241 3.12 13.10 -7.49
N VAL A 242 3.75 11.96 -7.22
CA VAL A 242 5.05 11.85 -6.55
C VAL A 242 6.00 10.94 -7.31
N CYS A 243 7.29 11.09 -7.07
CA CYS A 243 8.32 10.19 -7.59
C CYS A 243 9.02 9.52 -6.41
N PRO A 244 8.85 8.21 -6.19
CA PRO A 244 9.51 7.50 -5.07
C PRO A 244 11.04 7.44 -5.18
N LEU A 245 11.63 7.70 -6.36
CA LEU A 245 13.08 7.86 -6.60
C LEU A 245 13.92 6.62 -6.25
N GLY A 246 13.35 5.44 -6.35
CA GLY A 246 14.01 4.17 -5.99
C GLY A 246 13.64 3.66 -4.60
N ASP A 247 12.90 4.44 -3.84
CA ASP A 247 12.38 4.04 -2.53
C ASP A 247 11.05 3.25 -2.65
N GLY A 248 10.61 2.69 -1.52
CA GLY A 248 9.27 2.17 -1.31
C GLY A 248 8.28 3.28 -0.96
N MET A 249 7.02 3.08 -1.29
CA MET A 249 5.91 3.96 -0.96
C MET A 249 4.70 3.11 -0.59
N SER A 250 3.99 3.47 0.45
CA SER A 250 2.68 2.90 0.74
C SER A 250 1.67 3.95 1.17
N THR A 251 0.39 3.65 0.99
CA THR A 251 -0.71 4.54 1.34
C THR A 251 -1.82 3.79 2.05
N ALA A 252 -2.00 4.08 3.33
CA ALA A 252 -3.17 3.68 4.08
C ALA A 252 -4.33 4.66 3.86
N GLY A 253 -5.55 4.14 3.70
CA GLY A 253 -6.73 4.98 3.51
C GLY A 253 -7.98 4.41 4.16
N SER A 254 -8.72 5.24 4.88
CA SER A 254 -9.95 4.87 5.60
C SER A 254 -11.22 4.92 4.75
N TYR A 255 -11.14 5.42 3.50
CA TYR A 255 -12.30 5.73 2.66
C TYR A 255 -12.82 4.58 1.80
N ARG A 256 -12.07 3.48 1.66
CA ARG A 256 -12.46 2.33 0.81
C ARG A 256 -13.11 1.21 1.61
N ASN A 257 -12.56 0.84 2.77
CA ASN A 257 -13.03 -0.28 3.58
C ASN A 257 -13.69 0.26 4.86
N PHE A 258 -15.03 0.28 4.86
CA PHE A 258 -15.85 0.77 5.97
C PHE A 258 -17.23 0.11 5.92
N PHE A 259 -17.96 0.23 7.01
CA PHE A 259 -19.41 -0.01 7.00
C PHE A 259 -20.16 1.19 7.60
N ILE A 260 -21.44 1.26 7.30
CA ILE A 260 -22.34 2.25 7.88
C ILE A 260 -23.29 1.51 8.81
N ASP A 261 -23.30 1.91 10.07
CA ASP A 261 -24.27 1.41 11.04
C ASP A 261 -25.68 1.84 10.62
N LYS A 262 -26.59 0.88 10.51
CA LYS A 262 -27.95 1.09 10.01
C LYS A 262 -28.85 1.87 10.97
N GLU A 263 -28.54 1.82 12.26
CA GLU A 263 -29.35 2.46 13.29
C GLU A 263 -28.97 3.93 13.45
N THR A 264 -27.66 4.23 13.46
CA THR A 264 -27.14 5.58 13.73
C THR A 264 -26.75 6.34 12.48
N GLY A 265 -26.56 5.65 11.35
CA GLY A 265 -25.97 6.22 10.13
C GLY A 265 -24.47 6.51 10.24
N LYS A 266 -23.84 6.17 11.37
CA LYS A 266 -22.42 6.40 11.60
C LYS A 266 -21.56 5.45 10.75
N ARG A 267 -20.51 6.01 10.17
CA ARG A 267 -19.50 5.28 9.39
C ARG A 267 -18.39 4.80 10.30
N TYR A 268 -18.01 3.53 10.17
CA TYR A 268 -16.90 2.90 10.86
C TYR A 268 -15.87 2.39 9.87
N SER A 269 -14.64 2.89 9.98
CA SER A 269 -13.50 2.48 9.15
C SER A 269 -12.90 1.17 9.65
N HIS A 270 -12.21 0.44 8.76
CA HIS A 270 -11.43 -0.74 9.13
C HIS A 270 -10.15 -0.42 9.93
N ALA A 271 -9.68 0.84 9.92
CA ALA A 271 -8.52 1.25 10.69
C ALA A 271 -8.90 1.37 12.16
N ILE A 272 -8.40 0.45 12.99
CA ILE A 272 -8.71 0.34 14.41
C ILE A 272 -7.54 0.85 15.23
N ASP A 273 -7.82 1.74 16.18
CA ASP A 273 -6.86 2.16 17.18
C ASP A 273 -6.77 1.08 18.29
N PRO A 274 -5.67 0.34 18.43
CA PRO A 274 -5.54 -0.72 19.43
C PRO A 274 -5.62 -0.18 20.86
N ARG A 275 -5.32 1.10 21.08
CA ARG A 275 -5.37 1.75 22.39
C ARG A 275 -6.81 1.94 22.89
N THR A 276 -7.73 2.19 21.98
CA THR A 276 -9.16 2.37 22.28
C THR A 276 -9.99 1.14 21.96
N GLY A 277 -9.52 0.27 21.06
CA GLY A 277 -10.24 -0.86 20.50
C GLY A 277 -11.33 -0.47 19.51
N LYS A 278 -11.34 0.79 19.05
CA LYS A 278 -12.36 1.37 18.16
C LYS A 278 -11.79 1.80 16.83
N PRO A 279 -12.58 1.79 15.76
CA PRO A 279 -12.25 2.47 14.51
C PRO A 279 -11.93 3.94 14.75
N ILE A 280 -10.98 4.47 13.96
CA ILE A 280 -10.64 5.90 13.98
C ILE A 280 -11.86 6.76 13.69
N ASP A 281 -11.94 7.91 14.36
CA ASP A 281 -13.06 8.86 14.29
C ASP A 281 -12.53 10.29 14.17
N HIS A 282 -11.76 10.55 13.11
CA HIS A 282 -11.20 11.87 12.78
C HIS A 282 -11.24 12.08 11.26
N TYR A 283 -10.92 13.28 10.83
CA TYR A 283 -11.02 13.71 9.43
C TYR A 283 -9.91 13.22 8.51
N THR A 284 -8.86 12.60 9.04
CA THR A 284 -7.77 12.03 8.22
C THR A 284 -8.28 10.82 7.46
N VAL A 285 -8.16 10.86 6.14
CA VAL A 285 -8.68 9.82 5.26
C VAL A 285 -7.58 9.05 4.55
N SER A 286 -6.37 9.61 4.43
CA SER A 286 -5.25 8.97 3.75
C SER A 286 -3.93 9.43 4.34
N VAL A 287 -2.99 8.50 4.50
CA VAL A 287 -1.59 8.77 4.84
C VAL A 287 -0.70 7.97 3.91
N THR A 288 0.24 8.66 3.25
CA THR A 288 1.27 8.08 2.40
C THR A 288 2.63 8.24 3.05
N VAL A 289 3.42 7.17 3.07
CA VAL A 289 4.80 7.17 3.57
C VAL A 289 5.75 6.76 2.45
N ILE A 290 6.93 7.38 2.38
CA ILE A 290 8.03 6.97 1.50
C ILE A 290 9.27 6.68 2.36
N ALA A 291 9.87 5.50 2.17
CA ALA A 291 11.06 5.03 2.90
C ALA A 291 11.84 4.02 2.03
N PRO A 292 13.09 3.67 2.40
CA PRO A 292 13.91 2.76 1.61
C PRO A 292 13.30 1.38 1.33
N LEU A 293 12.44 0.85 2.22
CA LEU A 293 11.74 -0.43 2.07
C LEU A 293 10.24 -0.23 2.15
N THR A 294 9.50 -0.97 1.35
CA THR A 294 8.04 -0.91 1.30
C THR A 294 7.40 -1.54 2.55
N LEU A 295 8.04 -2.55 3.13
CA LEU A 295 7.67 -3.10 4.44
C LEU A 295 7.62 -2.01 5.53
N ILE A 296 8.60 -1.10 5.55
CA ILE A 296 8.64 0.02 6.50
C ILE A 296 7.49 0.99 6.25
N THR A 297 7.22 1.30 4.98
CA THR A 297 6.13 2.23 4.64
C THR A 297 4.77 1.68 5.02
N ASP A 298 4.51 0.38 4.78
CA ASP A 298 3.27 -0.30 5.16
C ASP A 298 3.09 -0.36 6.69
N ALA A 299 4.19 -0.64 7.43
CA ALA A 299 4.12 -0.66 8.88
C ALA A 299 3.81 0.73 9.50
N LEU A 300 4.25 1.80 8.83
CA LEU A 300 4.08 3.16 9.33
C LEU A 300 2.76 3.81 8.88
N ASP A 301 2.33 3.62 7.62
CA ASP A 301 1.21 4.37 7.05
C ASP A 301 -0.11 4.13 7.79
N THR A 302 -0.41 2.89 8.16
CA THR A 302 -1.60 2.53 8.94
C THR A 302 -1.55 3.11 10.35
N GLY A 303 -0.41 3.00 11.04
CA GLY A 303 -0.26 3.58 12.37
C GLY A 303 -0.32 5.11 12.36
N LEU A 304 0.29 5.76 11.37
CA LEU A 304 0.21 7.21 11.19
C LEU A 304 -1.20 7.66 10.77
N LEU A 305 -1.94 6.83 10.03
CA LEU A 305 -3.35 7.06 9.77
C LEU A 305 -4.16 7.03 11.08
N VAL A 306 -3.86 6.09 12.00
CA VAL A 306 -4.50 6.03 13.32
C VAL A 306 -4.21 7.28 14.16
N LEU A 307 -2.99 7.82 14.10
CA LEU A 307 -2.63 9.07 14.80
C LEU A 307 -3.35 10.31 14.25
N GLY A 308 -3.66 10.32 12.96
CA GLY A 308 -4.22 11.46 12.25
C GLY A 308 -3.16 12.41 11.66
N ALA A 309 -3.58 13.23 10.69
CA ALA A 309 -2.70 14.00 9.82
C ALA A 309 -1.74 14.92 10.57
N LYS A 310 -2.22 15.64 11.58
CA LYS A 310 -1.39 16.57 12.34
C LYS A 310 -0.24 15.84 13.03
N GLU A 311 -0.56 14.82 13.83
CA GLU A 311 0.45 14.06 14.57
C GLU A 311 1.39 13.30 13.66
N ALA A 312 0.87 12.73 12.54
CA ALA A 312 1.64 12.03 11.54
C ALA A 312 2.70 12.94 10.88
N VAL A 313 2.32 14.15 10.48
CA VAL A 313 3.24 15.12 9.86
C VAL A 313 4.23 15.68 10.87
N GLU A 314 3.81 15.96 12.10
CA GLU A 314 4.70 16.40 13.19
C GLU A 314 5.74 15.32 13.50
N TRP A 315 5.32 14.04 13.58
CA TRP A 315 6.22 12.91 13.74
C TRP A 315 7.23 12.81 12.57
N GLY A 316 6.75 12.90 11.32
CA GLY A 316 7.60 12.90 10.13
C GLY A 316 8.64 14.02 10.15
N ASN A 317 8.25 15.23 10.57
CA ASN A 317 9.18 16.37 10.71
C ASN A 317 10.22 16.18 11.81
N LYS A 318 9.84 15.52 12.91
CA LYS A 318 10.71 15.25 14.07
C LYS A 318 11.73 14.15 13.79
N THR A 319 11.34 13.16 13.00
CA THR A 319 12.12 11.93 12.74
C THR A 319 12.73 11.89 11.35
N ASP A 320 12.57 12.94 10.54
CA ASP A 320 13.01 13.05 9.14
C ASP A 320 12.43 11.97 8.22
N HIS A 321 11.18 11.55 8.47
CA HIS A 321 10.44 10.63 7.61
C HIS A 321 9.55 11.36 6.63
N ALA A 322 9.44 10.83 5.40
CA ALA A 322 8.58 11.38 4.36
C ALA A 322 7.13 10.91 4.56
N VAL A 323 6.29 11.81 5.06
CA VAL A 323 4.87 11.58 5.35
C VAL A 323 4.01 12.60 4.61
N TYR A 324 2.95 12.15 3.94
CA TYR A 324 1.94 12.98 3.29
C TYR A 324 0.56 12.53 3.76
N ALA A 325 -0.23 13.44 4.30
CA ALA A 325 -1.55 13.14 4.84
C ALA A 325 -2.64 13.98 4.16
N ILE A 326 -3.80 13.37 3.94
CA ILE A 326 -5.00 14.04 3.42
C ILE A 326 -6.09 13.95 4.47
N GLU A 327 -6.68 15.10 4.79
CA GLU A 327 -7.88 15.23 5.59
C GLU A 327 -9.05 15.61 4.69
N MET A 328 -10.24 15.17 5.05
CA MET A 328 -11.48 15.57 4.38
C MET A 328 -12.44 16.15 5.41
N ASP A 329 -12.74 17.43 5.29
CA ASP A 329 -13.66 18.10 6.23
C ASP A 329 -15.12 17.61 6.08
N LYS A 330 -15.99 18.09 6.96
CA LYS A 330 -17.43 17.75 6.96
C LYS A 330 -18.16 18.14 5.67
N ASP A 331 -17.62 19.09 4.92
CA ASP A 331 -18.19 19.56 3.66
C ASP A 331 -17.60 18.80 2.47
N GLY A 332 -16.77 17.78 2.73
CA GLY A 332 -16.12 16.94 1.74
C GLY A 332 -14.96 17.63 1.01
N LYS A 333 -14.39 18.70 1.57
CA LYS A 333 -13.23 19.37 0.99
C LYS A 333 -11.96 18.69 1.49
N ALA A 334 -11.14 18.22 0.57
CA ALA A 334 -9.85 17.61 0.88
C ALA A 334 -8.77 18.69 1.08
N ALA A 335 -7.91 18.49 2.08
CA ALA A 335 -6.71 19.30 2.33
C ALA A 335 -5.54 18.39 2.64
N ALA A 336 -4.38 18.66 2.06
CA ALA A 336 -3.17 17.91 2.30
C ALA A 336 -2.17 18.68 3.15
N SER A 337 -1.45 17.92 3.98
CA SER A 337 -0.27 18.36 4.70
C SER A 337 0.84 17.32 4.56
N TYR A 338 2.11 17.73 4.67
CA TYR A 338 3.23 16.81 4.53
C TYR A 338 4.45 17.26 5.32
N SER A 339 5.31 16.30 5.66
CA SER A 339 6.59 16.56 6.31
C SER A 339 7.62 17.15 5.33
N ARG A 340 8.62 17.86 5.86
CA ARG A 340 9.72 18.43 5.05
C ARG A 340 10.46 17.36 4.24
N ALA A 341 10.62 16.17 4.79
CA ALA A 341 11.26 15.06 4.10
C ALA A 341 10.48 14.55 2.88
N PHE A 342 9.18 14.87 2.76
CA PHE A 342 8.35 14.48 1.61
C PHE A 342 8.51 15.41 0.40
N GLU A 343 8.96 16.64 0.58
CA GLU A 343 9.03 17.66 -0.47
C GLU A 343 9.85 17.24 -1.72
N PRO A 344 11.02 16.56 -1.60
CA PRO A 344 11.80 16.10 -2.75
C PRO A 344 11.01 15.15 -3.67
N TYR A 345 10.16 14.32 -3.12
CA TYR A 345 9.35 13.36 -3.87
C TYR A 345 8.23 14.05 -4.67
N LEU A 346 7.64 15.13 -4.15
CA LEU A 346 6.68 15.97 -4.89
C LEU A 346 7.35 16.67 -6.07
N LYS A 347 8.61 17.09 -5.92
CA LYS A 347 9.38 17.78 -6.94
C LYS A 347 10.09 16.84 -7.92
N CYS A 348 10.03 15.52 -7.68
CA CYS A 348 10.82 14.51 -8.42
C CYS A 348 12.33 14.83 -8.44
N GLN A 349 12.88 15.35 -7.35
CA GLN A 349 14.28 15.75 -7.21
C GLN A 349 15.02 14.80 -6.26
N ILE A 350 16.15 14.28 -6.71
CA ILE A 350 17.02 13.47 -5.86
C ILE A 350 17.77 14.39 -4.90
N ASN A 351 17.59 14.20 -3.60
CA ASN A 351 18.45 14.81 -2.60
C ASN A 351 19.81 14.07 -2.60
N ASN A 352 20.87 14.69 -3.12
CA ASN A 352 22.23 14.15 -3.09
C ASN A 352 22.84 14.05 -1.67
N LYS A 353 22.02 13.88 -0.62
CA LYS A 353 22.44 13.85 0.79
C LYS A 353 22.19 12.48 1.45
N ARG A 354 22.12 11.40 0.67
CA ARG A 354 22.13 10.02 1.24
C ARG A 354 23.42 9.32 0.88
#